data_165165719898c5d0c895601b0e64b69f
#
_entry.id   165165719898c5d0c895601b0e64b69f
#
_cell.length_a   1.000
_cell.length_b   1.000
_cell.length_c   1.000
_cell.angle_alpha   90.00
_cell.angle_beta   90.00
_cell.angle_gamma   90.00
#
_symmetry.space_group_name_H-M   'P 1'
#
loop_
_entity.id
_entity.type
_entity.pdbx_description
1 polymer ?
#
loop_
_entity_poly.entity_id
_entity_poly.type
_entity_poly.pdbx_seq_one_letter_code
_entity_poly.pdbx_strand_id
1 'polypeptide(L)'
;MRTILQNQSFADSDYLGIFSPRFRAKTGFPGAKVHDLVAQSGTEVVGFSPIFPEIARHQNIFLQGEFRQPGVLGACQDAFETIGLGLDLKNLWADQTRSIFSNYFVARYGFWREWFELSEQIFAICERGDTPLAARLTAFVQHRDVKDRYQMKIFVVERLVNAMLEARNINADARFNFPFQRDLYNESKARRGKTPVDYGVFLLLDALRADHVQMESSERVKMLEKQRCRAGCVNPTRSKRQYVKTRQHGFLNLYRHHHSKNRALS
;
A
#
# COMPACT_ATOMS: atom_id res chain seq x y z
N MET A 1 -10.69 13.35 11.59
CA MET A 1 -10.28 11.98 11.93
C MET A 1 -10.20 11.77 13.43
N ARG A 2 -9.35 12.51 14.16
CA ARG A 2 -9.22 12.42 15.66
C ARG A 2 -10.59 12.40 16.36
N THR A 3 -11.47 13.34 16.08
CA THR A 3 -12.82 13.44 16.68
C THR A 3 -13.68 12.19 16.41
N ILE A 4 -13.62 11.62 15.20
CA ILE A 4 -14.37 10.42 14.86
C ILE A 4 -13.86 9.21 15.65
N LEU A 5 -12.54 9.04 15.70
CA LEU A 5 -11.92 7.88 16.36
C LEU A 5 -12.01 7.95 17.90
N GLN A 6 -12.09 9.15 18.47
CA GLN A 6 -12.18 9.33 19.93
C GLN A 6 -13.62 9.32 20.47
N ASN A 7 -14.60 9.74 19.67
CA ASN A 7 -15.96 10.00 20.14
C ASN A 7 -17.00 8.97 19.70
N GLN A 8 -16.62 7.95 18.93
CA GLN A 8 -17.56 6.93 18.47
C GLN A 8 -17.19 5.55 19.00
N SER A 9 -18.19 4.82 19.48
CA SER A 9 -18.05 3.43 19.92
C SER A 9 -18.20 2.52 18.72
N PHE A 10 -17.07 2.10 18.12
CA PHE A 10 -17.02 1.04 17.13
C PHE A 10 -16.52 -0.25 17.79
N ALA A 11 -17.04 -1.39 17.37
CA ALA A 11 -16.44 -2.68 17.70
C ALA A 11 -15.15 -2.86 16.87
N ASP A 12 -14.15 -3.58 17.40
CA ASP A 12 -12.89 -3.84 16.68
C ASP A 12 -13.11 -4.55 15.33
N SER A 13 -14.22 -5.27 15.19
CA SER A 13 -14.66 -5.95 13.97
C SER A 13 -15.33 -5.05 12.93
N ASP A 14 -15.74 -3.83 13.30
CA ASP A 14 -16.43 -2.94 12.38
C ASP A 14 -15.47 -2.39 11.33
N TYR A 15 -15.96 -2.25 10.10
CA TYR A 15 -15.19 -1.62 9.04
C TYR A 15 -15.41 -0.12 9.00
N LEU A 16 -14.32 0.64 8.98
CA LEU A 16 -14.30 2.09 8.85
C LEU A 16 -13.46 2.51 7.65
N GLY A 17 -13.97 3.46 6.86
CA GLY A 17 -13.24 4.11 5.77
C GLY A 17 -13.40 5.62 5.85
N ILE A 18 -12.28 6.36 5.77
CA ILE A 18 -12.28 7.83 5.80
C ILE A 18 -11.63 8.33 4.52
N PHE A 19 -12.44 8.86 3.61
CA PHE A 19 -11.99 9.28 2.29
C PHE A 19 -12.09 10.79 2.08
N SER A 20 -11.15 11.32 1.30
CA SER A 20 -11.24 12.71 0.85
C SER A 20 -12.38 12.90 -0.15
N PRO A 21 -12.91 14.12 -0.32
CA PRO A 21 -13.95 14.41 -1.36
C PRO A 21 -13.49 14.05 -2.79
N ARG A 22 -12.19 13.94 -3.03
CA ARG A 22 -11.61 13.57 -4.33
C ARG A 22 -11.53 12.07 -4.57
N PHE A 23 -11.94 11.23 -3.62
CA PHE A 23 -11.83 9.78 -3.70
C PHE A 23 -12.41 9.21 -5.00
N ARG A 24 -13.71 9.50 -5.27
CA ARG A 24 -14.39 9.02 -6.48
C ARG A 24 -13.70 9.51 -7.76
N ALA A 25 -13.28 10.78 -7.78
CA ALA A 25 -12.62 11.37 -8.95
C ALA A 25 -11.23 10.75 -9.23
N LYS A 26 -10.58 10.19 -8.21
CA LYS A 26 -9.26 9.56 -8.34
C LYS A 26 -9.34 8.04 -8.58
N THR A 27 -10.33 7.36 -8.02
CA THR A 27 -10.43 5.90 -8.04
C THR A 27 -11.48 5.35 -8.99
N GLY A 28 -12.50 6.17 -9.33
CA GLY A 28 -13.66 5.75 -10.10
C GLY A 28 -14.68 4.93 -9.30
N PHE A 29 -14.47 4.72 -7.99
CA PHE A 29 -15.39 3.95 -7.16
C PHE A 29 -16.44 4.85 -6.50
N PRO A 30 -17.74 4.63 -6.74
CA PRO A 30 -18.81 5.20 -5.92
C PRO A 30 -18.90 4.51 -4.56
N GLY A 31 -19.44 5.18 -3.54
CA GLY A 31 -19.53 4.66 -2.17
C GLY A 31 -20.24 3.30 -2.05
N ALA A 32 -21.36 3.10 -2.75
CA ALA A 32 -22.07 1.83 -2.77
C ALA A 32 -21.16 0.68 -3.24
N LYS A 33 -20.34 0.91 -4.30
CA LYS A 33 -19.42 -0.11 -4.79
C LYS A 33 -18.30 -0.42 -3.79
N VAL A 34 -17.84 0.59 -3.05
CA VAL A 34 -16.85 0.39 -1.96
C VAL A 34 -17.44 -0.52 -0.89
N HIS A 35 -18.67 -0.24 -0.45
CA HIS A 35 -19.37 -1.07 0.53
C HIS A 35 -19.45 -2.54 0.08
N ASP A 36 -19.88 -2.81 -1.16
CA ASP A 36 -20.00 -4.17 -1.68
C ASP A 36 -18.65 -4.89 -1.73
N LEU A 37 -17.58 -4.19 -2.15
CA LEU A 37 -16.25 -4.75 -2.24
C LEU A 37 -15.68 -5.09 -0.86
N VAL A 38 -15.93 -4.24 0.14
CA VAL A 38 -15.52 -4.49 1.53
C VAL A 38 -16.29 -5.66 2.12
N ALA A 39 -17.60 -5.74 1.89
CA ALA A 39 -18.43 -6.85 2.38
C ALA A 39 -17.99 -8.22 1.81
N GLN A 40 -17.42 -8.24 0.60
CA GLN A 40 -16.92 -9.45 -0.06
C GLN A 40 -15.48 -9.83 0.33
N SER A 41 -14.73 -8.90 0.92
CA SER A 41 -13.29 -9.07 1.09
C SER A 41 -12.91 -10.05 2.21
N GLY A 42 -13.51 -9.93 3.37
CA GLY A 42 -13.17 -10.72 4.56
C GLY A 42 -11.78 -10.41 5.15
N THR A 43 -10.96 -9.53 4.54
CA THR A 43 -9.62 -9.15 5.02
C THR A 43 -9.70 -8.03 6.05
N GLU A 44 -8.63 -7.84 6.84
CA GLU A 44 -8.56 -6.76 7.83
C GLU A 44 -8.52 -5.38 7.18
N VAL A 45 -7.87 -5.26 6.00
CA VAL A 45 -7.68 -4.01 5.26
C VAL A 45 -8.03 -4.19 3.78
N VAL A 46 -8.83 -3.27 3.24
CA VAL A 46 -9.18 -3.20 1.81
C VAL A 46 -8.64 -1.89 1.25
N GLY A 47 -7.70 -1.95 0.31
CA GLY A 47 -7.04 -0.81 -0.30
C GLY A 47 -7.67 -0.39 -1.63
N PHE A 48 -7.81 0.92 -1.85
CA PHE A 48 -8.37 1.53 -3.07
C PHE A 48 -7.39 2.52 -3.71
N SER A 49 -6.16 2.09 -3.95
CA SER A 49 -5.11 2.97 -4.46
C SER A 49 -5.43 3.52 -5.85
N PRO A 50 -5.30 4.85 -6.06
CA PRO A 50 -5.72 5.49 -7.30
C PRO A 50 -4.67 5.45 -8.42
N ILE A 51 -3.43 5.00 -8.15
CA ILE A 51 -2.28 5.22 -9.04
C ILE A 51 -1.49 3.91 -9.21
N PHE A 52 -2.12 2.90 -9.79
CA PHE A 52 -1.49 1.60 -10.05
C PHE A 52 -0.15 1.68 -10.83
N PRO A 53 0.02 2.54 -11.85
CA PRO A 53 1.31 2.69 -12.52
C PRO A 53 2.47 3.14 -11.62
N GLU A 54 2.20 3.88 -10.56
CA GLU A 54 3.24 4.26 -9.59
C GLU A 54 3.60 3.08 -8.67
N ILE A 55 2.62 2.25 -8.30
CA ILE A 55 2.86 0.99 -7.59
C ILE A 55 3.74 0.08 -8.44
N ALA A 56 3.36 -0.14 -9.69
CA ALA A 56 4.03 -1.09 -10.58
C ALA A 56 5.49 -0.71 -10.92
N ARG A 57 5.84 0.57 -10.93
CA ARG A 57 7.17 1.06 -11.33
C ARG A 57 8.19 1.17 -10.22
N HIS A 58 7.76 1.18 -8.97
CA HIS A 58 8.65 1.38 -7.83
C HIS A 58 8.69 0.14 -6.95
N GLN A 59 9.85 -0.17 -6.39
CA GLN A 59 10.04 -1.30 -5.49
C GLN A 59 9.10 -1.27 -4.28
N ASN A 60 8.86 -0.06 -3.76
CA ASN A 60 7.88 0.20 -2.70
C ASN A 60 7.41 1.66 -2.73
N ILE A 61 6.40 1.97 -1.94
CA ILE A 61 5.82 3.33 -1.85
C ILE A 61 6.77 4.36 -1.22
N PHE A 62 7.74 3.93 -0.42
CA PHE A 62 8.70 4.84 0.22
C PHE A 62 9.73 5.34 -0.78
N LEU A 63 10.25 4.47 -1.64
CA LEU A 63 11.12 4.85 -2.76
C LEU A 63 10.37 5.67 -3.82
N GLN A 64 9.09 5.34 -4.08
CA GLN A 64 8.22 6.18 -4.91
C GLN A 64 8.09 7.58 -4.30
N GLY A 65 7.89 7.64 -2.98
CA GLY A 65 7.81 8.89 -2.23
C GLY A 65 9.07 9.73 -2.36
N GLU A 66 10.24 9.13 -2.22
CA GLU A 66 11.54 9.81 -2.35
C GLU A 66 11.69 10.48 -3.73
N PHE A 67 11.21 9.81 -4.79
CA PHE A 67 11.20 10.38 -6.13
C PHE A 67 10.28 11.60 -6.24
N ARG A 68 9.18 11.68 -5.49
CA ARG A 68 8.18 12.75 -5.55
C ARG A 68 8.44 13.87 -4.53
N GLN A 69 8.84 13.49 -3.33
CA GLN A 69 9.12 14.36 -2.19
C GLN A 69 10.51 14.01 -1.63
N PRO A 70 11.59 14.61 -2.16
CA PRO A 70 12.94 14.31 -1.69
C PRO A 70 13.09 14.44 -0.17
N GLY A 71 13.71 13.42 0.44
CA GLY A 71 13.91 13.32 1.88
C GLY A 71 12.82 12.55 2.63
N VAL A 72 11.72 12.14 1.96
CA VAL A 72 10.63 11.41 2.63
C VAL A 72 11.03 10.00 3.05
N LEU A 73 11.90 9.32 2.30
CA LEU A 73 12.40 7.98 2.67
C LEU A 73 13.12 8.03 4.02
N GLY A 74 14.08 8.96 4.18
CA GLY A 74 14.80 9.13 5.44
C GLY A 74 13.89 9.59 6.58
N ALA A 75 12.93 10.47 6.30
CA ALA A 75 11.96 10.92 7.31
C ALA A 75 11.04 9.77 7.77
N CYS A 76 10.59 8.92 6.85
CA CYS A 76 9.81 7.71 7.19
C CYS A 76 10.67 6.72 7.99
N GLN A 77 11.91 6.45 7.57
CA GLN A 77 12.81 5.52 8.25
C GLN A 77 12.98 5.92 9.72
N ASP A 78 13.41 7.17 9.97
CA ASP A 78 13.67 7.67 11.32
C ASP A 78 12.39 7.74 12.17
N ALA A 79 11.26 8.17 11.57
CA ALA A 79 9.99 8.25 12.29
C ALA A 79 9.47 6.87 12.69
N PHE A 80 9.49 5.90 11.76
CA PHE A 80 8.96 4.55 12.02
C PHE A 80 9.85 3.74 12.96
N GLU A 81 11.16 3.94 12.90
CA GLU A 81 12.08 3.37 13.88
C GLU A 81 11.82 3.96 15.29
N THR A 82 11.61 5.29 15.39
CA THR A 82 11.32 5.96 16.66
C THR A 82 10.02 5.48 17.31
N ILE A 83 8.99 5.14 16.51
CA ILE A 83 7.72 4.58 17.01
C ILE A 83 7.69 3.05 17.06
N GLY A 84 8.83 2.37 16.87
CA GLY A 84 9.01 0.93 17.11
C GLY A 84 8.60 0.01 15.96
N LEU A 85 8.44 0.50 14.72
CA LEU A 85 8.08 -0.37 13.60
C LEU A 85 9.26 -1.15 12.99
N GLY A 86 10.51 -0.72 13.20
CA GLY A 86 11.72 -1.50 12.93
C GLY A 86 11.90 -2.03 11.49
N LEU A 87 11.53 -1.24 10.47
CA LEU A 87 11.56 -1.63 9.05
C LEU A 87 12.81 -1.09 8.34
N ASP A 88 13.36 -1.85 7.39
CA ASP A 88 14.36 -1.37 6.43
C ASP A 88 13.65 -0.93 5.13
N LEU A 89 13.21 0.33 5.10
CA LEU A 89 12.38 0.85 4.01
C LEU A 89 13.10 0.94 2.67
N LYS A 90 14.42 1.06 2.69
CA LYS A 90 15.24 1.16 1.48
C LYS A 90 15.32 -0.16 0.72
N ASN A 91 15.42 -1.26 1.45
CA ASN A 91 15.57 -2.60 0.89
C ASN A 91 14.25 -3.40 0.88
N LEU A 92 13.17 -2.80 1.33
CA LEU A 92 11.85 -3.42 1.34
C LEU A 92 11.31 -3.63 -0.07
N TRP A 93 10.77 -4.81 -0.35
CA TRP A 93 9.99 -5.10 -1.55
C TRP A 93 8.51 -5.21 -1.20
N ALA A 94 7.66 -4.47 -1.92
CA ALA A 94 6.22 -4.45 -1.70
C ALA A 94 5.46 -4.51 -3.02
N ASP A 95 4.44 -5.34 -3.11
CA ASP A 95 3.51 -5.42 -4.22
C ASP A 95 2.26 -4.53 -3.99
N GLN A 96 1.25 -4.68 -4.86
CA GLN A 96 0.01 -3.92 -4.76
C GLN A 96 -0.74 -4.14 -3.44
N THR A 97 -0.58 -5.30 -2.78
CA THR A 97 -1.27 -5.63 -1.53
C THR A 97 -0.72 -4.89 -0.31
N ARG A 98 0.45 -4.27 -0.46
CA ARG A 98 1.14 -3.48 0.57
C ARG A 98 1.45 -2.06 0.12
N SER A 99 0.76 -1.56 -0.92
CA SER A 99 1.00 -0.26 -1.52
C SER A 99 -0.30 0.55 -1.62
N ILE A 100 -0.63 1.26 -0.55
CA ILE A 100 -1.84 2.09 -0.45
C ILE A 100 -1.44 3.56 -0.52
N PHE A 101 -2.01 4.31 -1.47
CA PHE A 101 -1.82 5.75 -1.64
C PHE A 101 -2.99 6.56 -1.08
N SER A 102 -2.72 7.79 -0.64
CA SER A 102 -3.71 8.79 -0.24
C SER A 102 -4.57 8.34 0.96
N ASN A 103 -4.12 7.36 1.75
CA ASN A 103 -4.92 6.74 2.81
C ASN A 103 -6.30 6.25 2.33
N TYR A 104 -6.38 5.80 1.07
CA TYR A 104 -7.62 5.26 0.51
C TYR A 104 -7.76 3.78 0.85
N PHE A 105 -8.14 3.52 2.09
CA PHE A 105 -8.43 2.17 2.58
C PHE A 105 -9.64 2.16 3.51
N VAL A 106 -10.26 1.00 3.58
CA VAL A 106 -11.23 0.63 4.60
C VAL A 106 -10.59 -0.47 5.43
N ALA A 107 -10.64 -0.34 6.73
CA ALA A 107 -10.07 -1.36 7.61
C ALA A 107 -10.97 -1.60 8.81
N ARG A 108 -10.75 -2.73 9.50
CA ARG A 108 -11.37 -2.99 10.79
C ARG A 108 -10.96 -1.94 11.80
N TYR A 109 -11.86 -1.61 12.72
CA TYR A 109 -11.63 -0.52 13.67
C TYR A 109 -10.41 -0.75 14.55
N GLY A 110 -10.09 -2.02 14.91
CA GLY A 110 -8.85 -2.35 15.61
C GLY A 110 -7.59 -1.88 14.89
N PHE A 111 -7.54 -2.03 13.57
CA PHE A 111 -6.43 -1.51 12.75
C PHE A 111 -6.38 0.03 12.75
N TRP A 112 -7.53 0.70 12.66
CA TRP A 112 -7.61 2.16 12.71
C TRP A 112 -7.17 2.73 14.07
N ARG A 113 -7.48 2.05 15.16
CA ARG A 113 -7.04 2.44 16.50
C ARG A 113 -5.52 2.41 16.61
N GLU A 114 -4.88 1.31 16.16
CA GLU A 114 -3.42 1.21 16.13
C GLU A 114 -2.80 2.27 15.19
N TRP A 115 -3.35 2.47 14.00
CA TRP A 115 -2.90 3.51 13.08
C TRP A 115 -2.99 4.90 13.72
N PHE A 116 -4.05 5.16 14.45
CA PHE A 116 -4.24 6.42 15.14
C PHE A 116 -3.24 6.61 16.29
N GLU A 117 -3.02 5.60 17.12
CA GLU A 117 -2.04 5.62 18.20
C GLU A 117 -0.62 5.88 17.67
N LEU A 118 -0.22 5.22 16.60
CA LEU A 118 1.09 5.45 15.95
C LEU A 118 1.18 6.84 15.31
N SER A 119 0.10 7.31 14.69
CA SER A 119 0.08 8.67 14.11
C SER A 119 0.18 9.74 15.18
N GLU A 120 -0.47 9.57 16.35
CA GLU A 120 -0.35 10.49 17.50
C GLU A 120 1.08 10.53 18.07
N GLN A 121 1.82 9.40 18.06
CA GLN A 121 3.23 9.39 18.44
C GLN A 121 4.07 10.24 17.47
N ILE A 122 3.83 10.16 16.16
CA ILE A 122 4.51 11.02 15.16
C ILE A 122 4.16 12.50 15.41
N PHE A 123 2.89 12.81 15.68
CA PHE A 123 2.49 14.17 16.03
C PHE A 123 3.14 14.66 17.32
N ALA A 124 3.24 13.84 18.34
CA ALA A 124 3.91 14.19 19.60
C ALA A 124 5.40 14.51 19.41
N ILE A 125 6.10 13.81 18.51
CA ILE A 125 7.48 14.17 18.12
C ILE A 125 7.52 15.59 17.53
N CYS A 126 6.59 15.89 16.61
CA CYS A 126 6.51 17.22 15.99
C CYS A 126 6.19 18.34 17.00
N GLU A 127 5.29 18.08 17.94
CA GLU A 127 4.87 19.07 18.96
C GLU A 127 5.97 19.38 19.96
N ARG A 128 6.76 18.40 20.37
CA ARG A 128 7.93 18.65 21.23
C ARG A 128 8.96 19.55 20.59
N GLY A 129 9.20 19.39 19.29
CA GLY A 129 10.07 20.27 18.53
C GLY A 129 11.57 20.23 18.87
N ASP A 130 12.00 19.33 19.75
CA ASP A 130 13.30 19.31 20.42
C ASP A 130 14.34 18.39 19.76
N THR A 131 13.99 17.77 18.65
CA THR A 131 14.86 16.79 17.97
C THR A 131 15.11 17.13 16.50
N PRO A 132 16.22 16.66 15.90
CA PRO A 132 16.44 16.76 14.46
C PRO A 132 15.31 16.14 13.63
N LEU A 133 14.70 15.04 14.11
CA LEU A 133 13.54 14.42 13.48
C LEU A 133 12.33 15.35 13.50
N ALA A 134 12.03 15.99 14.64
CA ALA A 134 10.94 16.97 14.73
C ALA A 134 11.12 18.13 13.72
N ALA A 135 12.33 18.68 13.63
CA ALA A 135 12.66 19.72 12.65
C ALA A 135 12.44 19.23 11.21
N ARG A 136 12.85 18.01 10.88
CA ARG A 136 12.62 17.40 9.56
C ARG A 136 11.14 17.19 9.27
N LEU A 137 10.37 16.66 10.20
CA LEU A 137 8.94 16.38 10.03
C LEU A 137 8.08 17.64 9.89
N THR A 138 8.49 18.74 10.50
CA THR A 138 7.79 20.03 10.40
C THR A 138 8.26 20.90 9.22
N ALA A 139 9.39 20.57 8.60
CA ALA A 139 9.91 21.27 7.41
C ALA A 139 8.92 21.19 6.25
N PHE A 140 8.79 22.32 5.53
CA PHE A 140 7.99 22.40 4.32
C PHE A 140 8.76 21.86 3.12
N VAL A 141 8.19 20.88 2.45
CA VAL A 141 8.75 20.29 1.23
C VAL A 141 7.82 20.49 0.06
N GLN A 142 8.38 20.60 -1.13
CA GLN A 142 7.62 20.75 -2.36
C GLN A 142 7.40 19.39 -3.00
N HIS A 143 6.17 19.11 -3.36
CA HIS A 143 5.88 17.98 -4.24
C HIS A 143 6.36 18.29 -5.66
N ARG A 144 7.08 17.37 -6.31
CA ARG A 144 7.73 17.59 -7.62
C ARG A 144 6.80 18.15 -8.71
N ASP A 145 5.53 17.76 -8.72
CA ASP A 145 4.57 18.10 -9.76
C ASP A 145 3.55 19.17 -9.33
N VAL A 146 3.69 19.75 -8.13
CA VAL A 146 2.74 20.70 -7.55
C VAL A 146 3.48 21.88 -6.97
N LYS A 147 2.96 23.10 -7.16
CA LYS A 147 3.58 24.32 -6.60
C LYS A 147 3.44 24.43 -5.08
N ASP A 148 2.43 23.74 -4.52
CA ASP A 148 2.14 23.80 -3.09
C ASP A 148 3.22 23.08 -2.27
N ARG A 149 3.49 23.63 -1.10
CA ARG A 149 4.43 23.08 -0.13
C ARG A 149 3.65 22.56 1.07
N TYR A 150 4.03 21.38 1.54
CA TYR A 150 3.41 20.73 2.69
C TYR A 150 4.47 20.31 3.69
N GLN A 151 4.12 20.23 4.97
CA GLN A 151 5.03 19.69 5.97
C GLN A 151 5.32 18.21 5.71
N MET A 152 6.58 17.80 5.90
CA MET A 152 7.04 16.42 5.67
C MET A 152 6.19 15.39 6.42
N LYS A 153 5.74 15.70 7.64
CA LYS A 153 4.90 14.82 8.46
C LYS A 153 3.63 14.32 7.74
N ILE A 154 3.08 15.13 6.82
CA ILE A 154 1.87 14.74 6.05
C ILE A 154 2.18 13.52 5.17
N PHE A 155 3.33 13.55 4.50
CA PHE A 155 3.77 12.46 3.63
C PHE A 155 4.21 11.21 4.43
N VAL A 156 4.75 11.40 5.64
CA VAL A 156 5.10 10.30 6.54
C VAL A 156 3.85 9.59 7.06
N VAL A 157 2.84 10.35 7.55
CA VAL A 157 1.58 9.78 8.04
C VAL A 157 0.76 9.14 6.91
N GLU A 158 0.83 9.67 5.67
CA GLU A 158 0.20 9.03 4.52
C GLU A 158 0.77 7.62 4.25
N ARG A 159 2.01 7.38 4.59
CA ARG A 159 2.70 6.08 4.38
C ARG A 159 2.65 5.14 5.60
N LEU A 160 2.08 5.59 6.71
CA LEU A 160 2.01 4.79 7.94
C LEU A 160 1.23 3.50 7.74
N VAL A 161 0.11 3.52 6.99
CA VAL A 161 -0.65 2.31 6.68
C VAL A 161 0.21 1.24 6.01
N ASN A 162 1.10 1.64 5.09
CA ASN A 162 1.99 0.70 4.39
C ASN A 162 3.06 0.13 5.32
N ALA A 163 3.61 0.96 6.21
CA ALA A 163 4.54 0.50 7.23
C ALA A 163 3.89 -0.49 8.21
N MET A 164 2.64 -0.27 8.60
CA MET A 164 1.89 -1.21 9.45
C MET A 164 1.62 -2.54 8.74
N LEU A 165 1.22 -2.52 7.46
CA LEU A 165 1.04 -3.74 6.67
C LEU A 165 2.32 -4.59 6.62
N GLU A 166 3.47 -3.93 6.44
CA GLU A 166 4.77 -4.61 6.42
C GLU A 166 5.18 -5.12 7.80
N ALA A 167 5.10 -4.29 8.84
CA ALA A 167 5.48 -4.66 10.20
C ALA A 167 4.64 -5.83 10.75
N ARG A 168 3.35 -5.86 10.41
CA ARG A 168 2.42 -6.93 10.80
C ARG A 168 2.42 -8.12 9.83
N ASN A 169 3.16 -8.03 8.74
CA ASN A 169 3.20 -9.04 7.66
C ASN A 169 1.79 -9.44 7.15
N ILE A 170 0.92 -8.45 6.94
CA ILE A 170 -0.43 -8.66 6.41
C ILE A 170 -0.57 -8.04 5.03
N ASN A 171 -1.42 -8.64 4.20
CA ASN A 171 -1.75 -8.14 2.87
C ASN A 171 -3.14 -7.51 2.90
N ALA A 172 -3.26 -6.30 2.34
CA ALA A 172 -4.55 -5.71 2.05
C ALA A 172 -5.20 -6.39 0.83
N ASP A 173 -6.52 -6.42 0.81
CA ASP A 173 -7.26 -6.73 -0.41
C ASP A 173 -7.21 -5.50 -1.34
N ALA A 174 -6.32 -5.51 -2.30
CA ALA A 174 -6.07 -4.38 -3.19
C ALA A 174 -7.10 -4.32 -4.32
N ARG A 175 -7.91 -3.26 -4.34
CA ARG A 175 -8.99 -3.04 -5.31
C ARG A 175 -8.64 -1.89 -6.25
N PHE A 176 -8.66 -2.19 -7.56
CA PHE A 176 -8.37 -1.24 -8.62
C PHE A 176 -9.50 -1.19 -9.64
N ASN A 177 -9.86 0.01 -10.05
CA ASN A 177 -10.70 0.22 -11.23
C ASN A 177 -9.78 0.43 -12.44
N PHE A 178 -9.21 -0.66 -12.96
CA PHE A 178 -8.22 -0.61 -14.04
C PHE A 178 -8.69 0.14 -15.30
N PRO A 179 -9.92 -0.05 -15.82
CA PRO A 179 -10.38 0.72 -16.97
C PRO A 179 -10.36 2.24 -16.68
N PHE A 180 -10.92 2.66 -15.56
CA PHE A 180 -10.95 4.06 -15.16
C PHE A 180 -9.54 4.64 -14.97
N GLN A 181 -8.67 3.92 -14.26
CA GLN A 181 -7.30 4.38 -14.00
C GLN A 181 -6.46 4.45 -15.27
N ARG A 182 -6.63 3.51 -16.19
CA ARG A 182 -5.99 3.53 -17.51
C ARG A 182 -6.38 4.79 -18.27
N ASP A 183 -7.68 5.07 -18.35
CA ASP A 183 -8.20 6.20 -19.10
C ASP A 183 -7.73 7.52 -18.50
N LEU A 184 -7.81 7.68 -17.18
CA LEU A 184 -7.31 8.84 -16.45
C LEU A 184 -5.79 9.05 -16.64
N TYR A 185 -5.02 7.96 -16.64
CA TYR A 185 -3.58 8.00 -16.86
C TYR A 185 -3.23 8.45 -18.28
N ASN A 186 -3.90 7.88 -19.27
CA ASN A 186 -3.68 8.21 -20.69
C ASN A 186 -4.12 9.64 -21.01
N GLU A 187 -5.23 10.13 -20.46
CA GLU A 187 -5.63 11.53 -20.57
C GLU A 187 -4.57 12.49 -19.98
N SER A 188 -4.01 12.13 -18.82
CA SER A 188 -2.93 12.91 -18.21
C SER A 188 -1.67 12.92 -19.08
N LYS A 189 -1.37 11.84 -19.79
CA LYS A 189 -0.25 11.76 -20.76
C LYS A 189 -0.54 12.62 -22.00
N ALA A 190 -1.73 12.51 -22.58
CA ALA A 190 -2.14 13.27 -23.75
C ALA A 190 -2.08 14.79 -23.50
N ARG A 191 -2.56 15.26 -22.35
CA ARG A 191 -2.46 16.67 -21.94
C ARG A 191 -1.02 17.18 -21.85
N ARG A 192 -0.04 16.31 -21.69
CA ARG A 192 1.41 16.63 -21.66
C ARG A 192 2.10 16.33 -22.99
N GLY A 193 1.37 16.08 -24.08
CA GLY A 193 1.91 15.74 -25.40
C GLY A 193 2.64 14.39 -25.45
N LYS A 194 2.32 13.47 -24.54
CA LYS A 194 2.93 12.12 -24.48
C LYS A 194 1.98 11.07 -25.04
N THR A 195 2.54 10.06 -25.69
CA THR A 195 1.79 8.91 -26.22
C THR A 195 1.13 8.10 -25.10
N PRO A 196 -0.06 7.53 -25.34
CA PRO A 196 -0.66 6.54 -24.46
C PRO A 196 0.30 5.36 -24.23
N VAL A 197 0.19 4.76 -23.05
CA VAL A 197 1.00 3.59 -22.68
C VAL A 197 0.10 2.38 -22.59
N ASP A 198 0.59 1.23 -23.06
CA ASP A 198 -0.09 -0.04 -22.79
C ASP A 198 -0.09 -0.32 -21.29
N TYR A 199 -1.29 -0.34 -20.74
CA TYR A 199 -1.47 -0.55 -19.30
C TYR A 199 -1.11 -1.98 -18.86
N GLY A 200 -1.07 -2.93 -19.80
CA GLY A 200 -0.65 -4.32 -19.59
C GLY A 200 0.80 -4.42 -19.10
N VAL A 201 1.67 -3.49 -19.50
CA VAL A 201 3.04 -3.43 -18.99
C VAL A 201 3.09 -3.26 -17.48
N PHE A 202 2.22 -2.44 -16.92
CA PHE A 202 2.18 -2.24 -15.46
C PHE A 202 1.67 -3.48 -14.72
N LEU A 203 0.69 -4.19 -15.29
CA LEU A 203 0.21 -5.45 -14.72
C LEU A 203 1.31 -6.52 -14.72
N LEU A 204 2.10 -6.60 -15.79
CA LEU A 204 3.24 -7.51 -15.87
C LEU A 204 4.33 -7.15 -14.84
N LEU A 205 4.69 -5.88 -14.74
CA LEU A 205 5.69 -5.42 -13.77
C LEU A 205 5.27 -5.72 -12.32
N ASP A 206 3.99 -5.54 -11.99
CA ASP A 206 3.49 -5.84 -10.64
C ASP A 206 3.47 -7.35 -10.37
N ALA A 207 3.11 -8.17 -11.36
CA ALA A 207 3.16 -9.62 -11.24
C ALA A 207 4.58 -10.14 -10.99
N LEU A 208 5.57 -9.63 -11.74
CA LEU A 208 6.97 -10.00 -11.55
C LEU A 208 7.49 -9.61 -10.16
N ARG A 209 7.04 -8.45 -9.65
CA ARG A 209 7.39 -8.01 -8.30
C ARG A 209 6.73 -8.86 -7.22
N ALA A 210 5.46 -9.23 -7.40
CA ALA A 210 4.75 -10.11 -6.47
C ALA A 210 5.45 -11.48 -6.36
N ASP A 211 5.94 -12.02 -7.48
CA ASP A 211 6.74 -13.24 -7.48
C ASP A 211 8.07 -13.07 -6.71
N HIS A 212 8.74 -11.93 -6.87
CA HIS A 212 9.96 -11.61 -6.11
C HIS A 212 9.71 -11.51 -4.61
N VAL A 213 8.66 -10.79 -4.19
CA VAL A 213 8.24 -10.67 -2.79
C VAL A 213 7.96 -12.05 -2.17
N GLN A 214 7.35 -12.96 -2.94
CA GLN A 214 7.10 -14.32 -2.47
C GLN A 214 8.38 -15.16 -2.34
N MET A 215 9.33 -15.02 -3.27
CA MET A 215 10.63 -15.69 -3.19
C MET A 215 11.41 -15.24 -1.95
N GLU A 216 11.50 -13.94 -1.69
CA GLU A 216 12.13 -13.42 -0.47
C GLU A 216 11.44 -13.89 0.80
N SER A 217 10.11 -13.88 0.84
CA SER A 217 9.35 -14.39 1.98
C SER A 217 9.60 -15.88 2.21
N SER A 218 9.69 -16.68 1.14
CA SER A 218 9.99 -18.11 1.23
C SER A 218 11.43 -18.38 1.67
N GLU A 219 12.39 -17.54 1.29
CA GLU A 219 13.78 -17.62 1.75
C GLU A 219 13.93 -17.19 3.20
N ARG A 220 13.23 -16.15 3.64
CA ARG A 220 13.13 -15.75 5.05
C ARG A 220 12.54 -16.86 5.90
N VAL A 221 11.46 -17.50 5.46
CA VAL A 221 10.88 -18.65 6.14
C VAL A 221 11.86 -19.80 6.22
N LYS A 222 12.57 -20.13 5.13
CA LYS A 222 13.63 -21.15 5.13
C LYS A 222 14.77 -20.79 6.07
N MET A 223 15.19 -19.53 6.14
CA MET A 223 16.21 -19.06 7.08
C MET A 223 15.74 -19.19 8.52
N LEU A 224 14.52 -18.80 8.83
CA LEU A 224 13.92 -18.91 10.16
C LEU A 224 13.73 -20.39 10.57
N GLU A 225 13.29 -21.25 9.64
CA GLU A 225 13.21 -22.70 9.85
C GLU A 225 14.61 -23.31 10.12
N LYS A 226 15.62 -22.87 9.36
CA LYS A 226 17.02 -23.32 9.55
C LYS A 226 17.60 -22.86 10.88
N GLN A 227 17.23 -21.67 11.35
CA GLN A 227 17.59 -21.17 12.67
C GLN A 227 16.86 -21.92 13.79
N ARG A 228 15.57 -22.23 13.63
CA ARG A 228 14.79 -23.08 14.56
C ARG A 228 15.34 -24.51 14.64
N CYS A 229 15.71 -25.10 13.52
CA CYS A 229 16.36 -26.42 13.51
C CYS A 229 17.71 -26.43 14.23
N ARG A 230 18.51 -25.35 14.10
CA ARG A 230 19.77 -25.19 14.85
C ARG A 230 19.54 -24.97 16.35
N ALA A 231 18.38 -24.43 16.74
CA ALA A 231 17.99 -24.23 18.14
C ALA A 231 17.26 -25.45 18.77
N GLY A 232 17.20 -26.60 18.09
CA GLY A 232 16.70 -27.87 18.65
C GLY A 232 15.16 -28.03 18.69
N CYS A 233 14.40 -27.29 17.90
CA CYS A 233 12.92 -27.41 17.88
C CYS A 233 12.41 -27.85 16.50
N VAL A 234 11.93 -29.11 16.46
CA VAL A 234 10.91 -29.74 15.59
C VAL A 234 11.14 -29.88 14.06
N ASN A 235 10.86 -31.09 13.61
CA ASN A 235 10.94 -31.66 12.25
C ASN A 235 9.97 -31.01 11.23
N PRO A 236 10.42 -30.64 10.01
CA PRO A 236 9.54 -30.07 8.99
C PRO A 236 9.20 -31.05 7.87
N THR A 237 8.15 -31.80 7.98
CA THR A 237 7.57 -32.51 6.82
C THR A 237 6.06 -32.51 6.89
N ARG A 238 5.38 -31.60 6.13
CA ARG A 238 4.03 -31.88 5.59
C ARG A 238 3.24 -30.70 4.95
N SER A 239 3.80 -29.71 4.30
CA SER A 239 2.94 -28.60 3.77
C SER A 239 3.23 -28.04 2.37
N LYS A 240 4.03 -28.66 1.50
CA LYS A 240 4.50 -28.01 0.26
C LYS A 240 3.76 -28.31 -1.05
N ARG A 241 2.73 -29.17 -1.11
CA ARG A 241 2.14 -29.57 -2.40
C ARG A 241 0.85 -28.86 -2.83
N GLN A 242 0.18 -28.11 -1.98
CA GLN A 242 -1.14 -27.55 -2.30
C GLN A 242 -1.15 -26.10 -2.83
N TYR A 243 -0.14 -25.31 -2.53
CA TYR A 243 -0.16 -23.85 -2.81
C TYR A 243 0.19 -23.45 -4.25
N VAL A 244 0.99 -24.23 -4.95
CA VAL A 244 1.46 -23.90 -6.32
C VAL A 244 0.39 -24.11 -7.40
N LYS A 245 -0.54 -25.07 -7.21
CA LYS A 245 -1.56 -25.39 -8.21
C LYS A 245 -2.68 -24.35 -8.36
N THR A 246 -2.98 -23.58 -7.31
CA THR A 246 -4.15 -22.68 -7.31
C THR A 246 -3.87 -21.35 -8.04
N ARG A 247 -2.63 -20.93 -8.16
CA ARG A 247 -2.26 -19.61 -8.75
C ARG A 247 -2.03 -19.64 -10.27
N GLN A 248 -1.52 -20.73 -10.83
CA GLN A 248 -1.39 -20.84 -12.29
C GLN A 248 -2.75 -20.78 -13.01
N HIS A 249 -3.83 -21.24 -12.36
CA HIS A 249 -5.19 -21.15 -12.90
C HIS A 249 -5.81 -19.74 -12.80
N GLY A 250 -5.47 -18.95 -11.79
CA GLY A 250 -5.96 -17.57 -11.64
C GLY A 250 -5.39 -16.62 -12.68
N PHE A 251 -4.09 -16.75 -12.98
CA PHE A 251 -3.38 -15.87 -13.90
C PHE A 251 -3.82 -16.09 -15.37
N LEU A 252 -3.98 -17.35 -15.78
CA LEU A 252 -4.49 -17.71 -17.12
C LEU A 252 -5.95 -17.29 -17.33
N ASN A 253 -6.77 -17.27 -16.28
CA ASN A 253 -8.17 -16.82 -16.37
C ASN A 253 -8.30 -15.30 -16.47
N LEU A 254 -7.45 -14.50 -15.81
CA LEU A 254 -7.43 -13.04 -15.96
C LEU A 254 -6.98 -12.65 -17.37
N TYR A 255 -5.97 -13.31 -17.91
CA TYR A 255 -5.48 -13.05 -19.27
C TYR A 255 -6.50 -13.47 -20.34
N ARG A 256 -7.14 -14.63 -20.19
CA ARG A 256 -8.20 -15.11 -21.10
C ARG A 256 -9.45 -14.25 -21.07
N HIS A 257 -9.85 -13.75 -19.89
CA HIS A 257 -11.04 -12.90 -19.76
C HIS A 257 -10.84 -11.51 -20.39
N HIS A 258 -9.61 -11.01 -20.42
CA HIS A 258 -9.28 -9.72 -21.05
C HIS A 258 -9.20 -9.84 -22.59
N HIS A 259 -8.67 -10.95 -23.12
CA HIS A 259 -8.58 -11.17 -24.57
C HIS A 259 -9.90 -11.62 -25.22
N SER A 260 -10.77 -12.33 -24.51
CA SER A 260 -12.07 -12.74 -25.09
C SER A 260 -13.04 -11.58 -25.25
N LYS A 261 -12.99 -10.54 -24.40
CA LYS A 261 -13.84 -9.34 -24.53
C LYS A 261 -13.42 -8.41 -25.66
N ASN A 262 -12.14 -8.40 -26.04
CA ASN A 262 -11.66 -7.60 -27.17
C ASN A 262 -11.93 -8.22 -28.54
N ARG A 263 -12.27 -9.52 -28.62
CA ARG A 263 -12.67 -10.19 -29.88
C ARG A 263 -14.18 -10.09 -30.16
N ALA A 264 -14.98 -9.67 -29.20
CA ALA A 264 -16.42 -9.50 -29.39
C ALA A 264 -16.84 -8.07 -29.80
N LEU A 265 -15.87 -7.17 -30.02
CA LEU A 265 -16.08 -5.77 -30.40
C LEU A 265 -15.34 -5.39 -31.71
N SER A 266 -14.93 -6.38 -32.51
CA SER A 266 -14.40 -6.17 -33.87
C SER A 266 -15.33 -6.75 -34.93
#